data_603612192d92942b87cafd9e562c1fed
#
_entry.id   603612192d92942b87cafd9e562c1fed
#
_cell.length_a   1.000
_cell.length_b   1.000
_cell.length_c   1.000
_cell.angle_alpha   90.00
_cell.angle_beta   90.00
_cell.angle_gamma   90.00
#
_symmetry.space_group_name_H-M   'P 1'
#
loop_
_entity.id
_entity.type
_entity.pdbx_description
1 polymer ?
#
loop_
_entity_poly.entity_id
_entity_poly.type
_entity_poly.pdbx_seq_one_letter_code
_entity_poly.pdbx_strand_id
1 'polypeptide(L)'
;MNKVNLPKNSELKDTLISVIRKGEVLSSKEIDSRIIENLKLSKEQVNFLHNAEKGSRTELAYRLAWIRTSLKKEEILEKHENGSWSKN
;
A
#
# COMPACT_ATOMS: atom_id res chain seq x y z
N MET A 1 10.69 21.23 -13.45
CA MET A 1 9.64 20.22 -13.38
C MET A 1 9.80 19.40 -12.11
N ASN A 2 8.79 19.40 -11.27
CA ASN A 2 8.89 18.73 -9.99
C ASN A 2 8.62 17.22 -10.15
N LYS A 3 9.59 16.44 -9.74
CA LYS A 3 9.41 15.00 -9.66
C LYS A 3 8.80 14.65 -8.32
N VAL A 4 7.73 13.89 -8.37
CA VAL A 4 7.13 13.35 -7.16
C VAL A 4 7.96 12.14 -6.73
N ASN A 5 8.57 12.21 -5.55
CA ASN A 5 9.35 11.11 -5.01
C ASN A 5 8.49 10.28 -4.07
N LEU A 6 8.35 9.00 -4.39
CA LEU A 6 7.66 8.07 -3.52
C LEU A 6 8.68 7.27 -2.71
N PRO A 7 8.29 6.79 -1.51
CA PRO A 7 9.17 5.92 -0.75
C PRO A 7 9.55 4.68 -1.57
N LYS A 8 10.69 4.11 -1.25
CA LYS A 8 11.15 2.89 -1.91
C LYS A 8 10.21 1.73 -1.59
N ASN A 9 10.14 0.75 -2.48
CA ASN A 9 9.29 -0.41 -2.26
C ASN A 9 9.63 -1.15 -0.97
N SER A 10 10.91 -1.22 -0.61
CA SER A 10 11.32 -1.84 0.65
C SER A 10 10.76 -1.09 1.86
N GLU A 11 10.74 0.23 1.81
CA GLU A 11 10.17 1.05 2.87
C GLU A 11 8.66 0.89 2.94
N LEU A 12 7.99 0.86 1.80
CA LEU A 12 6.55 0.63 1.73
C LEU A 12 6.20 -0.74 2.31
N LYS A 13 6.98 -1.76 1.97
CA LYS A 13 6.77 -3.12 2.46
C LYS A 13 6.91 -3.19 3.98
N ASP A 14 7.97 -2.62 4.52
CA ASP A 14 8.21 -2.63 5.96
C ASP A 14 7.12 -1.87 6.70
N THR A 15 6.71 -0.72 6.16
CA THR A 15 5.66 0.09 6.75
C THR A 15 4.33 -0.66 6.73
N LEU A 16 4.02 -1.30 5.60
CA LEU A 16 2.78 -2.06 5.47
C LEU A 16 2.69 -3.14 6.54
N ILE A 17 3.76 -3.87 6.75
CA ILE A 17 3.80 -4.91 7.78
C ILE A 17 3.60 -4.29 9.16
N SER A 18 4.23 -3.14 9.41
CA SER A 18 4.20 -2.51 10.72
C SER A 18 2.85 -1.88 11.09
N VAL A 19 2.06 -1.45 10.09
CA VAL A 19 0.78 -0.79 10.37
C VAL A 19 -0.37 -1.77 10.63
N ILE A 20 -0.15 -3.05 10.36
CA ILE A 20 -1.15 -4.09 10.63
C ILE A 20 -0.77 -4.75 11.96
N ARG A 21 -1.69 -4.71 12.92
CA ARG A 21 -1.46 -5.37 14.20
C ARG A 21 -1.90 -6.83 14.13
N LYS A 22 -1.24 -7.67 14.90
CA LYS A 22 -1.60 -9.08 14.97
C LYS A 22 -3.06 -9.22 15.43
N GLY A 23 -3.84 -9.96 14.68
CA GLY A 23 -5.25 -10.16 14.97
C GLY A 23 -6.19 -9.14 14.33
N GLU A 24 -5.65 -8.08 13.73
CA GLU A 24 -6.49 -7.12 13.02
C GLU A 24 -6.83 -7.62 11.62
N VAL A 25 -8.03 -7.28 11.18
CA VAL A 25 -8.50 -7.54 9.82
C VAL A 25 -8.83 -6.19 9.20
N LEU A 26 -8.11 -5.83 8.16
CA LEU A 26 -8.22 -4.51 7.53
C LEU A 26 -8.50 -4.62 6.03
N SER A 27 -9.28 -3.67 5.51
CA SER A 27 -9.46 -3.55 4.06
C SER A 27 -8.18 -3.00 3.44
N SER A 28 -8.02 -3.18 2.12
CA SER A 28 -6.89 -2.58 1.40
C SER A 28 -6.86 -1.07 1.60
N LYS A 29 -8.02 -0.43 1.57
CA LYS A 29 -8.14 1.01 1.75
C LYS A 29 -7.66 1.45 3.14
N GLU A 30 -8.02 0.69 4.17
CA GLU A 30 -7.57 0.99 5.53
C GLU A 30 -6.06 0.84 5.69
N ILE A 31 -5.50 -0.20 5.09
CA ILE A 31 -4.05 -0.43 5.10
C ILE A 31 -3.34 0.74 4.42
N ASP A 32 -3.81 1.12 3.23
CA ASP A 32 -3.20 2.19 2.47
C ASP A 32 -3.29 3.53 3.23
N SER A 33 -4.43 3.80 3.87
CA SER A 33 -4.60 5.01 4.68
C SER A 33 -3.61 5.06 5.85
N ARG A 34 -3.39 3.94 6.51
CA ARG A 34 -2.42 3.87 7.60
C ARG A 34 -1.00 4.11 7.14
N ILE A 35 -0.66 3.61 5.95
CA ILE A 35 0.67 3.83 5.37
C ILE A 35 0.87 5.30 5.04
N ILE A 36 -0.12 5.91 4.40
CA ILE A 36 -0.08 7.33 4.04
C ILE A 36 0.11 8.18 5.29
N GLU A 37 -0.63 7.89 6.34
CA GLU A 37 -0.54 8.62 7.60
C GLU A 37 0.79 8.38 8.30
N ASN A 38 1.24 7.13 8.34
CA ASN A 38 2.50 6.76 9.00
C ASN A 38 3.70 7.44 8.36
N LEU A 39 3.75 7.46 7.04
CA LEU A 39 4.85 8.05 6.29
C LEU A 39 4.63 9.54 6.00
N LYS A 40 3.50 10.10 6.42
CA LYS A 40 3.16 11.51 6.21
C LYS A 40 3.27 11.90 4.74
N LEU A 41 2.72 11.06 3.86
CA LEU A 41 2.76 11.32 2.43
C LEU A 41 1.90 12.52 2.06
N SER A 42 2.39 13.34 1.13
CA SER A 42 1.67 14.51 0.66
C SER A 42 0.55 14.11 -0.30
N LYS A 43 -0.38 15.03 -0.55
CA LYS A 43 -1.41 14.83 -1.55
C LYS A 43 -0.81 14.57 -2.93
N GLU A 44 0.28 15.25 -3.24
CA GLU A 44 0.98 15.07 -4.52
C GLU A 44 1.52 13.65 -4.65
N GLN A 45 2.11 13.12 -3.58
CA GLN A 45 2.62 11.75 -3.59
C GLN A 45 1.50 10.74 -3.73
N VAL A 46 0.40 10.93 -3.00
CA VAL A 46 -0.73 10.01 -3.04
C VAL A 46 -1.43 10.02 -4.39
N ASN A 47 -1.56 11.20 -4.99
CA ASN A 47 -2.29 11.36 -6.25
C ASN A 47 -1.45 11.21 -7.51
N PHE A 48 -0.17 10.94 -7.37
CA PHE A 48 0.69 10.74 -8.53
C PHE A 48 0.24 9.52 -9.33
N LEU A 49 -0.14 9.75 -10.59
CA LEU A 49 -0.71 8.70 -11.42
C LEU A 49 0.36 7.73 -11.93
N HIS A 50 0.02 6.44 -11.93
CA HIS A 50 0.90 5.39 -12.45
C HIS A 50 1.11 5.56 -13.95
N ASN A 51 0.02 5.79 -14.67
CA ASN A 51 0.06 6.07 -16.10
C ASN A 51 -1.10 7.00 -16.45
N ALA A 52 -0.77 8.29 -16.57
CA ALA A 52 -1.78 9.34 -16.80
C ALA A 52 -2.54 9.16 -18.12
N GLU A 53 -1.95 8.48 -19.09
CA GLU A 53 -2.60 8.26 -20.39
C GLU A 53 -3.60 7.13 -20.37
N LYS A 54 -3.43 6.16 -19.47
CA LYS A 54 -4.23 4.93 -19.48
C LYS A 54 -5.24 4.82 -18.35
N GLY A 55 -5.24 5.72 -17.39
CA GLY A 55 -6.21 5.63 -16.33
C GLY A 55 -5.90 6.51 -15.13
N SER A 56 -6.71 6.35 -14.10
CA SER A 56 -6.64 7.15 -12.88
C SER A 56 -5.97 6.43 -11.71
N ARG A 57 -5.40 5.26 -11.94
CA ARG A 57 -4.75 4.51 -10.88
C ARG A 57 -3.47 5.22 -10.43
N THR A 58 -3.34 5.46 -9.14
CA THR A 58 -2.14 6.12 -8.62
C THR A 58 -0.96 5.15 -8.56
N GLU A 59 0.24 5.69 -8.66
CA GLU A 59 1.46 4.90 -8.56
C GLU A 59 1.57 4.24 -7.19
N LEU A 60 1.19 4.96 -6.13
CA LEU A 60 1.22 4.42 -4.78
C LEU A 60 0.28 3.23 -4.64
N ALA A 61 -0.97 3.36 -5.11
CA ALA A 61 -1.94 2.27 -5.05
C ALA A 61 -1.46 1.05 -5.83
N TYR A 62 -0.86 1.27 -6.99
CA TYR A 62 -0.30 0.20 -7.81
C TYR A 62 0.80 -0.55 -7.05
N ARG A 63 1.75 0.19 -6.48
CA ARG A 63 2.86 -0.42 -5.74
C ARG A 63 2.39 -1.16 -4.49
N LEU A 64 1.44 -0.58 -3.76
CA LEU A 64 0.92 -1.21 -2.55
C LEU A 64 0.15 -2.49 -2.87
N ALA A 65 -0.58 -2.51 -3.98
CA ALA A 65 -1.28 -3.73 -4.40
C ALA A 65 -0.29 -4.86 -4.69
N TRP A 66 0.80 -4.55 -5.37
CA TRP A 66 1.85 -5.53 -5.66
C TRP A 66 2.53 -6.02 -4.38
N ILE A 67 2.79 -5.10 -3.45
CA ILE A 67 3.43 -5.44 -2.18
C ILE A 67 2.51 -6.36 -1.37
N ARG A 68 1.20 -6.08 -1.30
CA ARG A 68 0.26 -6.96 -0.61
C ARG A 68 0.26 -8.36 -1.22
N THR A 69 0.22 -8.45 -2.53
CA THR A 69 0.25 -9.74 -3.23
C THR A 69 1.53 -10.49 -2.94
N SER A 70 2.67 -9.80 -2.94
CA SER A 70 3.96 -10.39 -2.62
C SER A 70 3.98 -10.93 -1.19
N LEU A 71 3.47 -10.16 -0.23
CA LEU A 71 3.42 -10.57 1.17
C LEU A 71 2.48 -11.75 1.39
N LYS A 72 1.43 -11.85 0.59
CA LYS A 72 0.55 -13.01 0.60
C LYS A 72 1.29 -14.26 0.16
N LYS A 73 2.09 -14.16 -0.90
CA LYS A 73 2.90 -15.28 -1.39
C LYS A 73 3.95 -15.70 -0.37
N GLU A 74 4.47 -14.76 0.39
CA GLU A 74 5.45 -15.04 1.45
C GLU A 74 4.79 -15.52 2.74
N GLU A 75 3.48 -15.63 2.75
CA GLU A 75 2.69 -16.06 3.91
C GLU A 75 2.80 -15.11 5.12
N ILE A 76 3.18 -13.88 4.87
CA ILE A 76 3.20 -12.83 5.90
C ILE A 76 1.81 -12.24 6.07
N LEU A 77 1.07 -12.11 4.96
CA LEU A 77 -0.32 -11.65 4.98
C LEU A 77 -1.26 -12.73 4.49
N GLU A 78 -2.49 -12.69 4.99
CA GLU A 78 -3.56 -13.54 4.53
C GLU A 78 -4.67 -12.67 3.97
N LYS A 79 -5.18 -13.03 2.79
CA LYS A 79 -6.31 -12.35 2.17
C LYS A 79 -7.56 -13.17 2.43
N HIS A 80 -8.61 -12.51 2.93
CA HIS A 80 -9.89 -13.15 3.23
C HIS A 80 -10.86 -13.02 2.04
N GLU A 81 -11.91 -13.84 2.07
CA GLU A 81 -12.88 -13.89 0.97
C GLU A 81 -13.54 -12.55 0.67
N ASN A 82 -13.75 -11.72 1.69
CA ASN A 82 -14.36 -10.41 1.52
C ASN A 82 -13.37 -9.33 1.06
N GLY A 83 -12.13 -9.73 0.74
CA GLY A 83 -11.11 -8.80 0.28
C GLY A 83 -10.31 -8.12 1.37
N SER A 84 -10.58 -8.45 2.63
CA SER A 84 -9.80 -7.89 3.73
C SER A 84 -8.51 -8.68 3.94
N TRP A 85 -7.62 -8.12 4.74
CA TRP A 85 -6.29 -8.66 4.98
C TRP A 85 -5.99 -8.74 6.46
N SER A 86 -5.21 -9.73 6.85
CA SER A 86 -4.70 -9.84 8.21
C SER A 86 -3.25 -10.32 8.16
N LYS A 87 -2.54 -10.05 9.25
CA LYS A 87 -1.14 -10.50 9.38
C LYS A 87 -1.11 -11.88 10.02
N ASN A 88 -0.36 -12.77 9.40
CA ASN A 88 -0.18 -14.13 9.94
C ASN A 88 0.71 -14.14 11.19
#